data_1b334baa668820a6c23740d034e93f96
#
_entry.id   1b334baa668820a6c23740d034e93f96
#
_cell.length_a   1.000
_cell.length_b   1.000
_cell.length_c   1.000
_cell.angle_alpha   90.00
_cell.angle_beta   90.00
_cell.angle_gamma   90.00
#
_symmetry.space_group_name_H-M   'P 1'
#
loop_
_entity.id
_entity.type
_entity.pdbx_description
1 polymer ?
#
loop_
_entity_poly.entity_id
_entity_poly.type
_entity_poly.pdbx_seq_one_letter_code
_entity_poly.pdbx_strand_id
1 'polypeptide(L)'
;MTNRRNAIKQMAGAVAVGSVTSLRDLVAPPRIVPRCGVQLYTLRTEMEKNVDATLERVARIGYKEVEFAGYFGKSPAQIAARLKSAGLTAPSAHVGLAEIRGKWSQTLDIASAIGHRYLVCAYLTEEQRGDADTYRRLAAEFNVAAQAAKARGISFAYHNHDFEFTPLAGTNGYDVLLTETDRALVHFEMDLYWTAKAGKNALDFFAAYPGRFPLVHVKDMKGDGSMTEVGSGTIRFARIFAKAKQAGIKHYYVEHDQPKDAFASITTSYKALAAM
;
A
#
# COMPACT_ATOMS: atom_id res chain seq x y z
N MET A 1 -10.37 -76.75 -58.47
CA MET A 1 -8.95 -76.87 -58.77
C MET A 1 -8.25 -75.58 -58.33
N THR A 2 -7.22 -75.72 -57.59
CA THR A 2 -6.31 -74.71 -57.03
C THR A 2 -6.84 -73.71 -56.01
N ASN A 3 -6.47 -74.09 -54.85
CA ASN A 3 -6.63 -73.40 -53.54
C ASN A 3 -5.52 -72.38 -53.32
N ARG A 4 -5.83 -71.15 -52.99
CA ARG A 4 -4.85 -70.17 -52.50
C ARG A 4 -5.21 -69.69 -51.11
N ARG A 5 -4.48 -70.15 -50.11
CA ARG A 5 -4.53 -69.71 -48.74
C ARG A 5 -3.74 -68.43 -48.62
N ASN A 6 -4.40 -67.36 -48.18
CA ASN A 6 -3.81 -66.10 -47.81
C ASN A 6 -3.29 -66.14 -46.36
N ALA A 7 -2.00 -65.87 -46.22
CA ALA A 7 -1.38 -65.65 -44.92
C ALA A 7 -1.61 -64.19 -44.50
N ILE A 8 -2.26 -63.99 -43.37
CA ILE A 8 -2.41 -62.69 -42.75
C ILE A 8 -1.22 -62.50 -41.80
N LYS A 9 -0.37 -61.51 -42.10
CA LYS A 9 0.65 -61.01 -41.17
C LYS A 9 0.01 -60.04 -40.22
N GLN A 10 0.01 -60.36 -38.94
CA GLN A 10 -0.31 -59.39 -37.87
C GLN A 10 0.86 -58.43 -37.70
N MET A 11 0.63 -57.14 -37.92
CA MET A 11 1.51 -56.07 -37.49
C MET A 11 0.93 -55.50 -36.17
N ALA A 12 1.61 -55.74 -35.07
CA ALA A 12 1.33 -55.12 -33.80
C ALA A 12 1.87 -53.68 -33.86
N GLY A 13 0.98 -52.70 -33.98
CA GLY A 13 1.31 -51.29 -33.83
C GLY A 13 1.32 -50.91 -32.35
N ALA A 14 2.48 -50.59 -31.82
CA ALA A 14 2.60 -49.99 -30.49
C ALA A 14 2.10 -48.53 -30.55
N VAL A 15 0.96 -48.25 -29.90
CA VAL A 15 0.48 -46.90 -29.69
C VAL A 15 1.27 -46.32 -28.51
N ALA A 16 2.22 -45.42 -28.80
CA ALA A 16 2.86 -44.61 -27.79
C ALA A 16 1.85 -43.55 -27.31
N VAL A 17 1.31 -43.74 -26.11
CA VAL A 17 0.53 -42.72 -25.40
C VAL A 17 1.50 -41.67 -24.93
N GLY A 18 1.72 -40.64 -25.75
CA GLY A 18 2.43 -39.43 -25.36
C GLY A 18 1.57 -38.66 -24.36
N SER A 19 2.01 -38.66 -23.10
CA SER A 19 1.44 -37.78 -22.08
C SER A 19 1.69 -36.33 -22.50
N VAL A 20 0.67 -35.67 -23.06
CA VAL A 20 0.67 -34.22 -23.29
C VAL A 20 0.47 -33.57 -21.95
N THR A 21 1.55 -33.33 -21.21
CA THR A 21 1.55 -32.43 -20.07
C THR A 21 1.23 -31.04 -20.62
N SER A 22 0.00 -30.58 -20.36
CA SER A 22 -0.48 -29.29 -20.73
C SER A 22 0.41 -28.21 -20.07
N LEU A 23 1.04 -27.35 -20.90
CA LEU A 23 1.77 -26.17 -20.46
C LEU A 23 0.91 -25.16 -19.66
N ARG A 24 -0.38 -25.44 -19.48
CA ARG A 24 -1.30 -24.63 -18.65
C ARG A 24 -1.05 -24.73 -17.17
N ASP A 25 -0.34 -25.78 -16.69
CA ASP A 25 -0.11 -26.03 -15.26
C ASP A 25 1.09 -25.30 -14.67
N LEU A 26 1.81 -24.45 -15.47
CA LEU A 26 3.01 -23.74 -15.04
C LEU A 26 2.80 -22.26 -14.77
N VAL A 27 1.60 -21.73 -14.96
CA VAL A 27 1.32 -20.31 -14.61
C VAL A 27 0.88 -20.27 -13.15
N ALA A 28 1.78 -19.82 -12.30
CA ALA A 28 1.43 -19.53 -10.90
C ALA A 28 0.19 -18.59 -10.87
N PRO A 29 -0.77 -18.81 -9.95
CA PRO A 29 -1.93 -17.95 -9.85
C PRO A 29 -1.48 -16.48 -9.69
N PRO A 30 -2.19 -15.51 -10.28
CA PRO A 30 -1.82 -14.11 -10.15
C PRO A 30 -1.79 -13.74 -8.68
N ARG A 31 -0.70 -13.10 -8.24
CA ARG A 31 -0.54 -12.63 -6.86
C ARG A 31 -1.64 -11.61 -6.55
N ILE A 32 -2.24 -11.72 -5.38
CA ILE A 32 -3.24 -10.76 -4.89
C ILE A 32 -2.59 -9.38 -4.72
N VAL A 33 -1.32 -9.35 -4.27
CA VAL A 33 -0.52 -8.12 -4.15
C VAL A 33 0.53 -8.10 -5.27
N PRO A 34 0.28 -7.34 -6.36
CA PRO A 34 1.15 -7.37 -7.53
C PRO A 34 2.52 -6.71 -7.28
N ARG A 35 2.57 -5.72 -6.39
CA ARG A 35 3.79 -5.01 -5.99
C ARG A 35 3.75 -4.71 -4.49
N CYS A 36 4.76 -5.21 -3.78
CA CYS A 36 4.92 -4.88 -2.37
C CYS A 36 5.68 -3.57 -2.24
N GLY A 37 5.15 -2.65 -1.47
CA GLY A 37 5.77 -1.42 -1.03
C GLY A 37 6.11 -1.45 0.46
N VAL A 38 6.94 -0.51 0.89
CA VAL A 38 7.27 -0.27 2.30
C VAL A 38 7.23 1.21 2.62
N GLN A 39 6.61 1.57 3.75
CA GLN A 39 6.68 2.92 4.31
C GLN A 39 8.03 3.08 5.03
N LEU A 40 8.81 4.07 4.60
CA LEU A 40 10.17 4.30 5.08
C LEU A 40 10.25 4.84 6.52
N TYR A 41 9.12 5.20 7.13
CA TYR A 41 9.07 5.52 8.55
C TYR A 41 9.53 4.35 9.42
N THR A 42 9.24 3.11 9.01
CA THR A 42 9.76 1.90 9.65
C THR A 42 11.30 1.90 9.73
N LEU A 43 11.94 2.47 8.71
CA LEU A 43 13.39 2.50 8.53
C LEU A 43 13.99 3.89 8.83
N ARG A 44 13.24 4.81 9.48
CA ARG A 44 13.66 6.21 9.66
C ARG A 44 15.08 6.36 10.23
N THR A 45 15.43 5.58 11.24
CA THR A 45 16.77 5.59 11.84
C THR A 45 17.85 5.13 10.85
N GLU A 46 17.55 4.15 9.99
CA GLU A 46 18.49 3.69 8.97
C GLU A 46 18.59 4.68 7.80
N MET A 47 17.48 5.33 7.46
CA MET A 47 17.44 6.42 6.48
C MET A 47 18.24 7.64 6.95
N GLU A 48 18.17 8.00 8.22
CA GLU A 48 19.02 9.07 8.82
C GLU A 48 20.51 8.76 8.70
N LYS A 49 20.91 7.49 8.94
CA LYS A 49 22.30 7.07 8.82
C LYS A 49 22.79 7.08 7.38
N ASN A 50 22.03 6.50 6.46
CA ASN A 50 22.43 6.38 5.05
C ASN A 50 21.23 6.03 4.16
N VAL A 51 20.69 7.05 3.49
CA VAL A 51 19.56 6.91 2.54
C VAL A 51 19.89 5.89 1.45
N ASP A 52 21.09 5.99 0.87
CA ASP A 52 21.47 5.20 -0.29
C ASP A 52 21.57 3.71 0.04
N ALA A 53 22.27 3.36 1.11
CA ALA A 53 22.42 1.98 1.54
C ALA A 53 21.08 1.38 2.00
N THR A 54 20.22 2.18 2.62
CA THR A 54 18.90 1.74 3.08
C THR A 54 17.99 1.39 1.91
N LEU A 55 17.86 2.28 0.92
CA LEU A 55 17.06 2.02 -0.28
C LEU A 55 17.56 0.82 -1.08
N GLU A 56 18.89 0.67 -1.19
CA GLU A 56 19.49 -0.50 -1.84
C GLU A 56 19.14 -1.80 -1.10
N ARG A 57 19.18 -1.80 0.23
CA ARG A 57 18.81 -2.97 1.04
C ARG A 57 17.32 -3.29 0.92
N VAL A 58 16.45 -2.28 0.90
CA VAL A 58 15.01 -2.42 0.65
C VAL A 58 14.78 -3.11 -0.72
N ALA A 59 15.45 -2.65 -1.77
CA ALA A 59 15.36 -3.26 -3.09
C ALA A 59 15.85 -4.72 -3.12
N ARG A 60 16.95 -5.03 -2.41
CA ARG A 60 17.48 -6.41 -2.29
C ARG A 60 16.55 -7.35 -1.54
N ILE A 61 15.76 -6.89 -0.58
CA ILE A 61 14.71 -7.68 0.07
C ILE A 61 13.63 -8.10 -0.94
N GLY A 62 13.39 -7.26 -1.96
CA GLY A 62 12.45 -7.55 -3.04
C GLY A 62 11.34 -6.51 -3.22
N TYR A 63 11.26 -5.51 -2.35
CA TYR A 63 10.32 -4.40 -2.51
C TYR A 63 10.49 -3.71 -3.86
N LYS A 64 9.40 -3.19 -4.42
CA LYS A 64 9.37 -2.46 -5.69
C LYS A 64 8.91 -1.02 -5.53
N GLU A 65 8.22 -0.76 -4.44
CA GLU A 65 7.72 0.57 -4.11
C GLU A 65 8.18 0.98 -2.72
N VAL A 66 8.38 2.26 -2.53
CA VAL A 66 8.59 2.88 -1.22
C VAL A 66 7.66 4.07 -1.06
N GLU A 67 7.25 4.32 0.15
CA GLU A 67 6.59 5.55 0.53
C GLU A 67 7.51 6.35 1.45
N PHE A 68 7.72 7.63 1.13
CA PHE A 68 8.62 8.47 1.89
C PHE A 68 7.92 9.09 3.11
N ALA A 69 8.67 9.17 4.22
CA ALA A 69 8.33 9.95 5.42
C ALA A 69 9.44 10.98 5.69
N GLY A 70 9.64 11.87 4.70
CA GLY A 70 10.74 12.83 4.68
C GLY A 70 11.91 12.39 3.80
N TYR A 71 12.77 13.35 3.42
CA TYR A 71 13.84 13.13 2.43
C TYR A 71 15.25 13.14 3.03
N PHE A 72 15.40 13.23 4.34
CA PHE A 72 16.67 13.10 5.08
C PHE A 72 17.80 13.99 4.52
N GLY A 73 17.48 15.25 4.21
CA GLY A 73 18.44 16.23 3.68
C GLY A 73 18.86 16.02 2.21
N LYS A 74 18.29 15.05 1.50
CA LYS A 74 18.56 14.83 0.07
C LYS A 74 17.69 15.74 -0.79
N SER A 75 18.26 16.24 -1.89
CA SER A 75 17.48 16.97 -2.90
C SER A 75 16.57 16.03 -3.69
N PRO A 76 15.49 16.55 -4.32
CA PRO A 76 14.61 15.77 -5.17
C PRO A 76 15.36 15.01 -6.28
N ALA A 77 16.36 15.65 -6.91
CA ALA A 77 17.17 15.02 -7.95
C ALA A 77 18.01 13.86 -7.43
N GLN A 78 18.58 13.97 -6.21
CA GLN A 78 19.31 12.88 -5.57
C GLN A 78 18.38 11.70 -5.26
N ILE A 79 17.19 11.95 -4.71
CA ILE A 79 16.19 10.91 -4.43
C ILE A 79 15.78 10.21 -5.73
N ALA A 80 15.40 10.96 -6.78
CA ALA A 80 14.99 10.39 -8.06
C ALA A 80 16.09 9.52 -8.69
N ALA A 81 17.34 10.01 -8.69
CA ALA A 81 18.49 9.25 -9.19
C ALA A 81 18.71 7.97 -8.39
N ARG A 82 18.57 8.02 -7.06
CA ARG A 82 18.75 6.86 -6.19
C ARG A 82 17.65 5.81 -6.37
N LEU A 83 16.41 6.22 -6.44
CA LEU A 83 15.29 5.33 -6.74
C LEU A 83 15.51 4.60 -8.07
N LYS A 84 15.89 5.34 -9.11
CA LYS A 84 16.21 4.76 -10.43
C LYS A 84 17.34 3.73 -10.35
N SER A 85 18.45 4.03 -9.67
CA SER A 85 19.59 3.12 -9.55
C SER A 85 19.27 1.87 -8.73
N ALA A 86 18.38 1.98 -7.71
CA ALA A 86 17.93 0.86 -6.90
C ALA A 86 16.81 0.03 -7.55
N GLY A 87 16.25 0.48 -8.69
CA GLY A 87 15.10 -0.17 -9.33
C GLY A 87 13.82 -0.08 -8.49
N LEU A 88 13.68 1.00 -7.70
CA LEU A 88 12.52 1.32 -6.89
C LEU A 88 11.69 2.44 -7.54
N THR A 89 10.40 2.47 -7.21
CA THR A 89 9.53 3.62 -7.45
C THR A 89 8.99 4.15 -6.12
N ALA A 90 8.66 5.43 -6.08
CA ALA A 90 8.07 6.05 -4.90
C ALA A 90 6.75 6.75 -5.29
N PRO A 91 5.66 5.99 -5.44
CA PRO A 91 4.38 6.56 -5.84
C PRO A 91 3.82 7.55 -4.83
N SER A 92 4.15 7.42 -3.54
CA SER A 92 3.58 8.19 -2.45
C SER A 92 4.63 8.74 -1.49
N ALA A 93 4.27 9.84 -0.81
CA ALA A 93 5.01 10.39 0.32
C ALA A 93 4.05 10.96 1.36
N HIS A 94 4.40 10.77 2.64
CA HIS A 94 3.77 11.39 3.78
C HIS A 94 4.23 12.84 3.95
N VAL A 95 3.30 13.72 4.25
CA VAL A 95 3.52 15.15 4.56
C VAL A 95 2.75 15.54 5.82
N GLY A 96 3.26 16.50 6.56
CA GLY A 96 2.56 17.04 7.72
C GLY A 96 1.54 18.12 7.36
N LEU A 97 0.60 18.38 8.23
CA LEU A 97 -0.39 19.46 8.05
C LEU A 97 0.28 20.83 7.96
N ALA A 98 1.44 21.03 8.60
CA ALA A 98 2.20 22.28 8.54
C ALA A 98 2.74 22.56 7.13
N GLU A 99 3.20 21.54 6.40
CA GLU A 99 3.63 21.68 5.00
C GLU A 99 2.44 22.02 4.10
N ILE A 100 1.28 21.40 4.33
CA ILE A 100 0.05 21.67 3.59
C ILE A 100 -0.37 23.13 3.77
N ARG A 101 -0.32 23.66 4.99
CA ARG A 101 -0.71 25.03 5.31
C ARG A 101 0.31 26.09 4.88
N GLY A 102 1.60 25.79 5.00
CA GLY A 102 2.66 26.82 4.86
C GLY A 102 3.53 26.72 3.61
N LYS A 103 3.65 25.53 3.00
CA LYS A 103 4.63 25.27 1.92
C LYS A 103 4.07 24.40 0.79
N TRP A 104 2.74 24.35 0.63
CA TRP A 104 2.10 23.37 -0.25
C TRP A 104 2.60 23.41 -1.69
N SER A 105 2.75 24.60 -2.29
CA SER A 105 3.28 24.72 -3.66
C SER A 105 4.69 24.13 -3.79
N GLN A 106 5.58 24.43 -2.85
CA GLN A 106 6.95 23.88 -2.83
C GLN A 106 6.92 22.34 -2.64
N THR A 107 6.05 21.85 -1.77
CA THR A 107 5.88 20.40 -1.52
C THR A 107 5.41 19.69 -2.79
N LEU A 108 4.49 20.29 -3.54
CA LEU A 108 4.03 19.77 -4.83
C LEU A 108 5.14 19.77 -5.89
N ASP A 109 5.99 20.79 -5.93
CA ASP A 109 7.13 20.86 -6.85
C ASP A 109 8.16 19.77 -6.55
N ILE A 110 8.48 19.54 -5.27
CA ILE A 110 9.33 18.45 -4.81
C ILE A 110 8.75 17.10 -5.21
N ALA A 111 7.47 16.87 -4.94
CA ALA A 111 6.77 15.65 -5.27
C ALA A 111 6.80 15.34 -6.77
N SER A 112 6.55 16.36 -7.60
CA SER A 112 6.62 16.25 -9.05
C SER A 112 8.02 15.89 -9.53
N ALA A 113 9.06 16.50 -8.95
CA ALA A 113 10.46 16.27 -9.34
C ALA A 113 10.94 14.86 -8.98
N ILE A 114 10.41 14.25 -7.90
CA ILE A 114 10.70 12.86 -7.50
C ILE A 114 9.85 11.87 -8.31
N GLY A 115 8.65 12.27 -8.73
CA GLY A 115 7.71 11.45 -9.47
C GLY A 115 6.61 10.83 -8.60
N HIS A 116 6.31 11.44 -7.45
CA HIS A 116 5.17 11.02 -6.61
C HIS A 116 3.84 11.25 -7.33
N ARG A 117 2.93 10.35 -7.12
CA ARG A 117 1.54 10.38 -7.59
C ARG A 117 0.55 10.73 -6.50
N TYR A 118 0.95 10.51 -5.25
CA TYR A 118 0.17 10.77 -4.05
C TYR A 118 0.99 11.57 -3.04
N LEU A 119 0.35 12.53 -2.41
CA LEU A 119 0.82 13.15 -1.16
C LEU A 119 -0.24 12.92 -0.09
N VAL A 120 0.19 12.34 1.01
CA VAL A 120 -0.68 11.87 2.08
C VAL A 120 -0.45 12.72 3.32
N CYS A 121 -1.51 13.35 3.84
CA CYS A 121 -1.47 13.93 5.18
C CYS A 121 -1.34 12.80 6.19
N ALA A 122 -0.15 12.71 6.81
CA ALA A 122 0.28 11.54 7.55
C ALA A 122 -0.33 11.40 8.96
N TYR A 123 -0.61 12.54 9.60
CA TYR A 123 -0.95 12.57 11.03
C TYR A 123 -1.52 13.93 11.43
N LEU A 124 -2.39 13.92 12.42
CA LEU A 124 -2.85 15.12 13.11
C LEU A 124 -2.33 15.08 14.56
N THR A 125 -1.63 16.14 14.98
CA THR A 125 -1.21 16.28 16.39
C THR A 125 -2.42 16.49 17.29
N GLU A 126 -2.25 16.36 18.61
CA GLU A 126 -3.36 16.54 19.54
C GLU A 126 -3.99 17.94 19.43
N GLU A 127 -3.19 18.97 19.17
CA GLU A 127 -3.65 20.35 19.00
C GLU A 127 -4.41 20.56 17.68
N GLN A 128 -4.22 19.66 16.71
CA GLN A 128 -4.88 19.69 15.40
C GLN A 128 -6.20 18.88 15.39
N ARG A 129 -6.42 18.07 16.42
CA ARG A 129 -7.64 17.31 16.64
C ARG A 129 -8.65 18.13 17.45
N GLY A 130 -9.90 17.71 17.44
CA GLY A 130 -10.93 18.40 18.23
C GLY A 130 -12.31 17.76 18.03
N ASP A 131 -13.31 18.59 18.02
CA ASP A 131 -14.69 18.23 17.77
C ASP A 131 -14.98 17.97 16.28
N ALA A 132 -16.23 17.66 15.97
CA ALA A 132 -16.68 17.44 14.60
C ALA A 132 -16.48 18.68 13.71
N ASP A 133 -16.61 19.89 14.26
CA ASP A 133 -16.38 21.12 13.47
C ASP A 133 -14.91 21.33 13.12
N THR A 134 -14.00 20.89 13.97
CA THR A 134 -12.57 20.85 13.66
C THR A 134 -12.29 19.95 12.46
N TYR A 135 -12.86 18.75 12.42
CA TYR A 135 -12.71 17.84 11.28
C TYR A 135 -13.41 18.36 10.01
N ARG A 136 -14.53 19.10 10.11
CA ARG A 136 -15.14 19.78 8.94
C ARG A 136 -14.24 20.86 8.39
N ARG A 137 -13.57 21.66 9.23
CA ARG A 137 -12.58 22.64 8.78
C ARG A 137 -11.39 21.98 8.10
N LEU A 138 -10.89 20.86 8.65
CA LEU A 138 -9.83 20.07 8.01
C LEU A 138 -10.27 19.51 6.66
N ALA A 139 -11.50 19.00 6.54
CA ALA A 139 -12.04 18.53 5.28
C ALA A 139 -12.07 19.62 4.21
N ALA A 140 -12.48 20.85 4.58
CA ALA A 140 -12.44 21.99 3.68
C ALA A 140 -10.99 22.35 3.25
N GLU A 141 -10.04 22.35 4.18
CA GLU A 141 -8.62 22.56 3.89
C GLU A 141 -8.07 21.48 2.93
N PHE A 142 -8.43 20.21 3.16
CA PHE A 142 -8.01 19.10 2.31
C PHE A 142 -8.60 19.17 0.90
N ASN A 143 -9.85 19.62 0.77
CA ASN A 143 -10.45 19.87 -0.56
C ASN A 143 -9.65 20.93 -1.35
N VAL A 144 -9.25 22.02 -0.70
CA VAL A 144 -8.42 23.06 -1.33
C VAL A 144 -7.03 22.53 -1.69
N ALA A 145 -6.38 21.81 -0.77
CA ALA A 145 -5.06 21.21 -1.00
C ALA A 145 -5.12 20.18 -2.14
N ALA A 146 -6.16 19.35 -2.18
CA ALA A 146 -6.38 18.34 -3.21
C ALA A 146 -6.61 18.97 -4.59
N GLN A 147 -7.34 20.06 -4.68
CA GLN A 147 -7.53 20.79 -5.94
C GLN A 147 -6.19 21.31 -6.49
N ALA A 148 -5.33 21.86 -5.63
CA ALA A 148 -4.00 22.33 -6.02
C ALA A 148 -3.08 21.17 -6.43
N ALA A 149 -3.13 20.04 -5.73
CA ALA A 149 -2.39 18.83 -6.07
C ALA A 149 -2.82 18.27 -7.43
N LYS A 150 -4.12 18.20 -7.69
CA LYS A 150 -4.69 17.72 -8.97
C LYS A 150 -4.17 18.55 -10.16
N ALA A 151 -4.01 19.86 -10.01
CA ALA A 151 -3.45 20.71 -11.06
C ALA A 151 -2.00 20.36 -11.43
N ARG A 152 -1.28 19.64 -10.57
CA ARG A 152 0.08 19.10 -10.77
C ARG A 152 0.07 17.60 -11.14
N GLY A 153 -1.10 16.98 -11.36
CA GLY A 153 -1.23 15.55 -11.63
C GLY A 153 -0.96 14.66 -10.40
N ILE A 154 -1.04 15.23 -9.19
CA ILE A 154 -0.85 14.55 -7.91
C ILE A 154 -2.20 14.39 -7.24
N SER A 155 -2.46 13.23 -6.65
CA SER A 155 -3.65 12.97 -5.82
C SER A 155 -3.33 13.26 -4.36
N PHE A 156 -4.26 13.89 -3.66
CA PHE A 156 -4.17 14.08 -2.22
C PHE A 156 -4.84 12.93 -1.48
N ALA A 157 -4.26 12.48 -0.38
CA ALA A 157 -4.86 11.48 0.50
C ALA A 157 -4.66 11.83 1.99
N TYR A 158 -5.46 11.19 2.83
CA TYR A 158 -5.37 11.24 4.29
C TYR A 158 -5.13 9.85 4.85
N HIS A 159 -4.17 9.72 5.77
CA HIS A 159 -3.83 8.48 6.49
C HIS A 159 -4.44 8.50 7.88
N ASN A 160 -5.16 7.43 8.25
CA ASN A 160 -5.81 7.32 9.54
C ASN A 160 -4.95 6.60 10.59
N HIS A 161 -5.22 6.98 11.84
CA HIS A 161 -4.88 6.23 13.05
C HIS A 161 -6.16 5.72 13.74
N ASP A 162 -6.07 5.38 15.02
CA ASP A 162 -7.22 4.96 15.81
C ASP A 162 -8.02 6.15 16.39
N PHE A 163 -7.37 7.28 16.60
CA PHE A 163 -8.00 8.44 17.24
C PHE A 163 -9.11 9.09 16.40
N GLU A 164 -9.08 8.99 15.08
CA GLU A 164 -10.16 9.51 14.23
C GLU A 164 -11.47 8.76 14.42
N PHE A 165 -11.42 7.55 14.94
CA PHE A 165 -12.60 6.74 15.22
C PHE A 165 -13.18 7.00 16.63
N THR A 166 -12.54 7.86 17.43
CA THR A 166 -13.09 8.26 18.74
C THR A 166 -14.44 8.96 18.55
N PRO A 167 -15.48 8.57 19.33
CA PRO A 167 -16.81 9.16 19.20
C PRO A 167 -16.82 10.67 19.47
N LEU A 168 -17.49 11.43 18.60
CA LEU A 168 -17.69 12.87 18.67
C LEU A 168 -19.18 13.19 18.47
N ALA A 169 -19.96 13.36 19.55
CA ALA A 169 -21.36 13.81 19.50
C ALA A 169 -22.19 13.20 18.33
N GLY A 170 -22.22 11.88 18.23
CA GLY A 170 -23.00 11.15 17.20
C GLY A 170 -22.27 10.85 15.89
N THR A 171 -20.98 11.22 15.78
CA THR A 171 -20.10 10.92 14.64
C THR A 171 -18.69 10.57 15.15
N ASN A 172 -17.70 10.58 14.28
CA ASN A 172 -16.27 10.53 14.58
C ASN A 172 -15.49 11.28 13.51
N GLY A 173 -14.21 11.57 13.75
CA GLY A 173 -13.38 12.36 12.85
C GLY A 173 -13.23 11.71 11.47
N TYR A 174 -13.09 10.38 11.42
CA TYR A 174 -12.92 9.66 10.14
C TYR A 174 -14.15 9.74 9.27
N ASP A 175 -15.34 9.55 9.85
CA ASP A 175 -16.61 9.65 9.12
C ASP A 175 -16.84 11.09 8.61
N VAL A 176 -16.50 12.12 9.42
CA VAL A 176 -16.56 13.52 8.96
C VAL A 176 -15.64 13.74 7.76
N LEU A 177 -14.38 13.29 7.82
CA LEU A 177 -13.46 13.43 6.69
C LEU A 177 -13.96 12.70 5.44
N LEU A 178 -14.51 11.48 5.59
CA LEU A 178 -15.04 10.70 4.46
C LEU A 178 -16.25 11.37 3.80
N THR A 179 -17.12 12.01 4.58
CA THR A 179 -18.37 12.61 4.10
C THR A 179 -18.23 14.03 3.60
N GLU A 180 -17.37 14.84 4.24
CA GLU A 180 -17.23 16.28 3.94
C GLU A 180 -16.12 16.57 2.91
N THR A 181 -15.27 15.59 2.58
CA THR A 181 -14.28 15.76 1.51
C THR A 181 -14.84 15.39 0.14
N ASP A 182 -14.45 16.15 -0.87
CA ASP A 182 -14.82 15.88 -2.27
C ASP A 182 -14.27 14.52 -2.72
N ARG A 183 -15.16 13.61 -3.10
CA ARG A 183 -14.84 12.25 -3.51
C ARG A 183 -13.97 12.16 -4.77
N ALA A 184 -13.98 13.20 -5.61
CA ALA A 184 -13.18 13.25 -6.83
C ALA A 184 -11.80 13.84 -6.61
N LEU A 185 -11.51 14.39 -5.44
CA LEU A 185 -10.27 15.10 -5.12
C LEU A 185 -9.48 14.43 -4.01
N VAL A 186 -10.15 14.10 -2.89
CA VAL A 186 -9.51 13.57 -1.69
C VAL A 186 -9.66 12.07 -1.64
N HIS A 187 -8.58 11.35 -1.50
CA HIS A 187 -8.51 9.91 -1.28
C HIS A 187 -8.11 9.60 0.17
N PHE A 188 -8.09 8.32 0.51
CA PHE A 188 -7.65 7.86 1.82
C PHE A 188 -6.60 6.76 1.66
N GLU A 189 -5.57 6.86 2.47
CA GLU A 189 -4.67 5.76 2.74
C GLU A 189 -5.13 5.08 4.00
N MET A 190 -5.79 3.93 3.85
CA MET A 190 -6.32 3.23 5.02
C MET A 190 -5.23 2.43 5.71
N ASP A 191 -4.96 2.76 6.97
CA ASP A 191 -4.16 1.91 7.83
C ASP A 191 -5.01 0.78 8.41
N LEU A 192 -4.67 -0.46 8.02
CA LEU A 192 -5.45 -1.64 8.38
C LEU A 192 -5.29 -2.03 9.85
N TYR A 193 -4.12 -1.77 10.44
CA TYR A 193 -3.89 -2.00 11.87
C TYR A 193 -4.66 -1.01 12.73
N TRP A 194 -4.51 0.29 12.47
CA TRP A 194 -5.17 1.32 13.26
C TRP A 194 -6.70 1.23 13.15
N THR A 195 -7.21 0.90 11.96
CA THR A 195 -8.63 0.63 11.75
C THR A 195 -9.11 -0.56 12.59
N ALA A 196 -8.36 -1.68 12.58
CA ALA A 196 -8.70 -2.85 13.40
C ALA A 196 -8.56 -2.58 14.90
N LYS A 197 -7.52 -1.84 15.32
CA LYS A 197 -7.30 -1.45 16.72
C LYS A 197 -8.42 -0.58 17.26
N ALA A 198 -9.00 0.28 16.42
CA ALA A 198 -10.21 1.04 16.75
C ALA A 198 -11.49 0.18 16.79
N GLY A 199 -11.40 -1.14 16.61
CA GLY A 199 -12.56 -2.04 16.58
C GLY A 199 -13.40 -1.90 15.29
N LYS A 200 -12.84 -1.32 14.24
CA LYS A 200 -13.52 -1.11 12.96
C LYS A 200 -13.11 -2.17 11.93
N ASN A 201 -13.94 -2.36 10.92
CA ASN A 201 -13.69 -3.32 9.85
C ASN A 201 -13.47 -2.57 8.52
N ALA A 202 -12.30 -2.72 7.93
CA ALA A 202 -11.95 -2.08 6.66
C ALA A 202 -12.95 -2.41 5.52
N LEU A 203 -13.53 -3.61 5.54
CA LEU A 203 -14.48 -4.04 4.51
C LEU A 203 -15.75 -3.21 4.49
N ASP A 204 -16.20 -2.70 5.64
CA ASP A 204 -17.39 -1.87 5.75
C ASP A 204 -17.15 -0.50 5.08
N PHE A 205 -15.98 0.08 5.27
CA PHE A 205 -15.57 1.31 4.58
C PHE A 205 -15.42 1.11 3.08
N PHE A 206 -14.87 -0.03 2.64
CA PHE A 206 -14.74 -0.34 1.21
C PHE A 206 -16.10 -0.49 0.53
N ALA A 207 -17.09 -1.02 1.26
CA ALA A 207 -18.46 -1.14 0.76
C ALA A 207 -19.18 0.20 0.71
N ALA A 208 -19.03 1.04 1.75
CA ALA A 208 -19.69 2.34 1.86
C ALA A 208 -19.06 3.40 0.93
N TYR A 209 -17.73 3.34 0.73
CA TYR A 209 -16.98 4.35 -0.01
C TYR A 209 -16.10 3.71 -1.11
N PRO A 210 -16.69 3.03 -2.11
CA PRO A 210 -15.93 2.34 -3.14
C PRO A 210 -15.03 3.31 -3.93
N GLY A 211 -13.79 2.88 -4.21
CA GLY A 211 -12.81 3.65 -4.97
C GLY A 211 -12.06 4.73 -4.19
N ARG A 212 -12.35 4.92 -2.89
CA ARG A 212 -11.76 6.01 -2.08
C ARG A 212 -10.40 5.66 -1.48
N PHE A 213 -9.93 4.40 -1.53
CA PHE A 213 -8.76 3.89 -0.80
C PHE A 213 -7.66 3.36 -1.73
N PRO A 214 -7.00 4.23 -2.53
CA PRO A 214 -5.96 3.77 -3.46
C PRO A 214 -4.68 3.27 -2.79
N LEU A 215 -4.47 3.60 -1.52
CA LEU A 215 -3.31 3.22 -0.73
C LEU A 215 -3.76 2.54 0.57
N VAL A 216 -2.97 1.57 1.02
CA VAL A 216 -3.18 0.93 2.33
C VAL A 216 -1.85 0.73 3.04
N HIS A 217 -1.83 1.01 4.36
CA HIS A 217 -0.77 0.55 5.23
C HIS A 217 -1.09 -0.86 5.73
N VAL A 218 -0.13 -1.75 5.52
CA VAL A 218 -0.23 -3.17 5.86
C VAL A 218 0.62 -3.40 7.11
N LYS A 219 -0.01 -3.19 8.26
CA LYS A 219 0.51 -3.46 9.60
C LYS A 219 -0.33 -4.56 10.22
N ASP A 220 0.28 -5.52 10.91
CA ASP A 220 -0.45 -6.61 11.54
C ASP A 220 -0.58 -6.43 13.06
N MET A 221 -1.57 -7.08 13.64
CA MET A 221 -1.97 -6.94 15.04
C MET A 221 -2.01 -8.29 15.73
N LYS A 222 -1.33 -8.42 16.87
CA LYS A 222 -1.46 -9.58 17.76
C LYS A 222 -2.82 -9.59 18.48
N GLY A 223 -3.12 -10.73 19.11
CA GLY A 223 -4.35 -10.86 19.89
C GLY A 223 -4.47 -9.92 21.10
N ASP A 224 -3.36 -9.39 21.60
CA ASP A 224 -3.30 -8.38 22.65
C ASP A 224 -3.40 -6.93 22.16
N GLY A 225 -3.59 -6.73 20.85
CA GLY A 225 -3.68 -5.43 20.21
C GLY A 225 -2.33 -4.77 19.89
N SER A 226 -1.20 -5.40 20.23
CA SER A 226 0.12 -4.87 19.88
C SER A 226 0.44 -5.09 18.40
N MET A 227 1.25 -4.18 17.81
CA MET A 227 1.71 -4.29 16.43
C MET A 227 2.70 -5.43 16.25
N THR A 228 2.69 -6.05 15.08
CA THR A 228 3.63 -7.11 14.71
C THR A 228 3.86 -7.13 13.20
N GLU A 229 4.80 -7.95 12.75
CA GLU A 229 5.10 -8.19 11.35
C GLU A 229 3.89 -8.82 10.63
N VAL A 230 3.70 -8.43 9.37
CA VAL A 230 2.64 -8.98 8.50
C VAL A 230 2.75 -10.51 8.44
N GLY A 231 1.63 -11.18 8.67
CA GLY A 231 1.53 -12.64 8.71
C GLY A 231 1.82 -13.25 10.07
N SER A 232 2.21 -12.45 11.07
CA SER A 232 2.45 -12.89 12.46
C SER A 232 1.33 -12.52 13.41
N GLY A 233 0.30 -11.83 12.91
CA GLY A 233 -0.83 -11.35 13.70
C GLY A 233 -2.17 -12.01 13.31
N THR A 234 -3.24 -11.28 13.55
CA THR A 234 -4.62 -11.78 13.43
C THR A 234 -5.40 -11.15 12.28
N ILE A 235 -4.85 -10.11 11.61
CA ILE A 235 -5.54 -9.43 10.52
C ILE A 235 -5.57 -10.33 9.28
N ARG A 236 -6.76 -10.56 8.74
CA ARG A 236 -6.97 -11.46 7.60
C ARG A 236 -6.78 -10.71 6.27
N PHE A 237 -5.55 -10.34 5.94
CA PHE A 237 -5.21 -9.54 4.75
C PHE A 237 -5.75 -10.11 3.44
N ALA A 238 -5.65 -11.41 3.21
CA ALA A 238 -6.16 -12.04 1.99
C ALA A 238 -7.66 -11.76 1.79
N ARG A 239 -8.46 -11.73 2.86
CA ARG A 239 -9.89 -11.38 2.81
C ARG A 239 -10.09 -9.91 2.47
N ILE A 240 -9.26 -9.03 3.01
CA ILE A 240 -9.29 -7.58 2.75
C ILE A 240 -8.89 -7.32 1.30
N PHE A 241 -7.79 -7.91 0.84
CA PHE A 241 -7.26 -7.69 -0.51
C PHE A 241 -8.12 -8.33 -1.61
N ALA A 242 -8.94 -9.34 -1.30
CA ALA A 242 -9.97 -9.82 -2.22
C ALA A 242 -10.99 -8.72 -2.60
N LYS A 243 -11.06 -7.63 -1.83
CA LYS A 243 -11.87 -6.44 -2.10
C LYS A 243 -11.09 -5.25 -2.66
N ALA A 244 -9.82 -5.45 -3.04
CA ALA A 244 -8.96 -4.38 -3.52
C ALA A 244 -9.58 -3.59 -4.69
N LYS A 245 -10.22 -4.25 -5.64
CA LYS A 245 -10.91 -3.59 -6.76
C LYS A 245 -12.07 -2.70 -6.28
N GLN A 246 -12.85 -3.15 -5.31
CA GLN A 246 -13.96 -2.39 -4.74
C GLN A 246 -13.44 -1.16 -3.98
N ALA A 247 -12.41 -1.33 -3.17
CA ALA A 247 -11.75 -0.27 -2.42
C ALA A 247 -11.01 0.74 -3.32
N GLY A 248 -10.54 0.29 -4.50
CA GLY A 248 -9.69 1.06 -5.40
C GLY A 248 -8.21 0.94 -5.08
N ILE A 249 -7.78 -0.08 -4.31
CA ILE A 249 -6.39 -0.23 -3.85
C ILE A 249 -5.45 -0.45 -5.04
N LYS A 250 -4.37 0.32 -5.07
CA LYS A 250 -3.30 0.29 -6.06
C LYS A 250 -1.95 0.04 -5.43
N HIS A 251 -1.73 0.52 -4.19
CA HIS A 251 -0.46 0.47 -3.48
C HIS A 251 -0.64 -0.12 -2.09
N TYR A 252 0.31 -0.96 -1.68
CA TYR A 252 0.30 -1.73 -0.44
C TYR A 252 1.64 -1.49 0.25
N TYR A 253 1.66 -0.69 1.32
CA TYR A 253 2.88 -0.35 2.04
C TYR A 253 2.95 -1.09 3.37
N VAL A 254 3.91 -2.00 3.49
CA VAL A 254 4.27 -2.59 4.77
C VAL A 254 4.78 -1.49 5.69
N GLU A 255 4.31 -1.49 6.93
CA GLU A 255 4.85 -0.61 7.96
C GLU A 255 4.84 -1.29 9.34
N HIS A 256 5.79 -0.93 10.18
CA HIS A 256 5.84 -1.21 11.61
C HIS A 256 6.44 0.00 12.32
N ASP A 257 5.69 0.63 13.24
CA ASP A 257 6.09 1.92 13.81
C ASP A 257 7.31 1.83 14.73
N GLN A 258 7.44 0.71 15.47
CA GLN A 258 8.51 0.51 16.45
C GLN A 258 9.05 -0.94 16.42
N PRO A 259 9.65 -1.39 15.29
CA PRO A 259 10.23 -2.72 15.22
C PRO A 259 11.49 -2.80 16.05
N LYS A 260 11.77 -3.98 16.64
CA LYS A 260 13.05 -4.23 17.34
C LYS A 260 14.24 -4.18 16.38
N ASP A 261 14.08 -4.74 15.18
CA ASP A 261 15.01 -4.68 14.05
C ASP A 261 14.20 -4.35 12.80
N ALA A 262 14.40 -3.16 12.27
CA ALA A 262 13.62 -2.64 11.16
C ALA A 262 13.77 -3.49 9.89
N PHE A 263 14.98 -3.94 9.57
CA PHE A 263 15.20 -4.75 8.37
C PHE A 263 14.70 -6.19 8.51
N ALA A 264 14.83 -6.79 9.68
CA ALA A 264 14.27 -8.11 9.96
C ALA A 264 12.73 -8.05 9.86
N SER A 265 12.12 -7.01 10.43
CA SER A 265 10.68 -6.78 10.40
C SER A 265 10.15 -6.66 8.96
N ILE A 266 10.71 -5.75 8.15
CA ILE A 266 10.26 -5.60 6.76
C ILE A 266 10.56 -6.83 5.90
N THR A 267 11.62 -7.60 6.21
CA THR A 267 11.93 -8.85 5.49
C THR A 267 10.88 -9.92 5.77
N THR A 268 10.46 -10.07 7.02
CA THR A 268 9.40 -11.00 7.43
C THR A 268 8.08 -10.61 6.79
N SER A 269 7.71 -9.35 6.89
CA SER A 269 6.48 -8.80 6.32
C SER A 269 6.45 -8.91 4.79
N TYR A 270 7.58 -8.66 4.11
CA TYR A 270 7.70 -8.84 2.66
C TYR A 270 7.39 -10.28 2.24
N LYS A 271 7.99 -11.26 2.92
CA LYS A 271 7.78 -12.68 2.59
C LYS A 271 6.31 -13.08 2.73
N ALA A 272 5.66 -12.64 3.81
CA ALA A 272 4.25 -12.92 4.03
C ALA A 272 3.35 -12.26 2.97
N LEU A 273 3.57 -10.97 2.67
CA LEU A 273 2.77 -10.22 1.71
C LEU A 273 2.98 -10.71 0.27
N ALA A 274 4.23 -11.04 -0.11
CA ALA A 274 4.56 -11.54 -1.43
C ALA A 274 4.07 -12.97 -1.71
N ALA A 275 3.71 -13.71 -0.66
CA ALA A 275 3.12 -15.05 -0.75
C ALA A 275 1.59 -15.02 -0.94
N MET A 276 0.94 -13.87 -0.80
CA MET A 276 -0.49 -13.66 -1.04
C MET A 276 -0.73 -13.35 -2.53
#